data_e8585213b5fc4cb2ba3cee856c84eff4
#
_entry.id   e8585213b5fc4cb2ba3cee856c84eff4
#
_cell.length_a   1.000
_cell.length_b   1.000
_cell.length_c   1.000
_cell.angle_alpha   90.00
_cell.angle_beta   90.00
_cell.angle_gamma   90.00
#
_symmetry.space_group_name_H-M   'P 1'
#
loop_
_entity.id
_entity.type
_entity.pdbx_description
1 polymer ?
#
loop_
_entity_poly.entity_id
_entity_poly.type
_entity_poly.pdbx_seq_one_letter_code
_entity_poly.pdbx_strand_id
1 'polypeptide(L)'
;SYLRHAAQGLEEAKQILYLLGPVGSAKSSLAERLKALFEKVPFYTIKAYNSETKKYEISPLYESPLWLFDEEEDGEELQNGYGIAPRYFSAIMSPWATKRLREFEGDISQFKVVKLWPSRLKQVGVTKTEPGDENNQDISALVGKISIRKLDEYEQDDPDAYSYSGGLNLSTQGLLEFVEMFKAPIKMLHPLLTATQEGNYNGTEGFGAMPYRGTIVAHSNESEWTKFKNNKDNEAFLDRVYIVKVPYVLRVTEEERIYEKLISNSELSSAPCAPGTLEMMAQFSVLTRLHDHENSNAFSKMEIYDGKNLKDKDPKAKSIQEYRDFAGVNEGMTGSSTRFAFKVLSKTFNASNDEISASPVHLMWVLEKAIKEENMDQDTEALYIDYLKGILGPKYAEFLGDEIQKAYLEAYDEYGQNLFDRYVLYADNWIQDNDYRDPDTGQQYDRDELNSELEKIEKATGIVNPKDFRNEIVNYVLRAKANNQGKNPSWTSYEKLRAVIEGKMFSNTEELLPVISFGKKATEDEEKKHADFVDRMTDKGYTRRQVQLLVEWYMRFRKHN
;
A
#
# COMPACT_ATOMS: atom_id res chain seq x y z
N SER A 1 -3.99 13.96 -14.84
CA SER A 1 -4.68 14.75 -15.89
C SER A 1 -5.30 16.03 -15.33
N TYR A 2 -6.17 15.99 -14.30
CA TYR A 2 -6.88 17.14 -13.74
C TYR A 2 -6.00 18.39 -13.54
N LEU A 3 -4.94 18.31 -12.72
CA LEU A 3 -4.07 19.47 -12.44
C LEU A 3 -3.40 20.05 -13.70
N ARG A 4 -3.07 19.20 -14.67
CA ARG A 4 -2.51 19.67 -15.95
C ARG A 4 -3.54 20.45 -16.78
N HIS A 5 -4.77 19.95 -16.85
CA HIS A 5 -5.86 20.60 -17.57
C HIS A 5 -6.28 21.91 -16.87
N ALA A 6 -6.39 21.87 -15.55
CA ALA A 6 -6.68 23.09 -14.75
C ALA A 6 -5.61 24.16 -14.98
N ALA A 7 -4.32 23.80 -15.00
CA ALA A 7 -3.22 24.75 -15.28
C ALA A 7 -3.26 25.34 -16.69
N GLN A 8 -3.90 24.65 -17.65
CA GLN A 8 -4.13 25.14 -19.00
C GLN A 8 -5.37 26.04 -19.14
N GLY A 9 -6.13 26.20 -18.04
CA GLY A 9 -7.37 26.98 -18.03
C GLY A 9 -8.56 26.27 -18.69
N LEU A 10 -8.50 24.92 -18.78
CA LEU A 10 -9.61 24.10 -19.29
C LEU A 10 -10.72 23.98 -18.23
N GLU A 11 -11.79 23.26 -18.58
CA GLU A 11 -12.98 23.13 -17.73
C GLU A 11 -12.69 22.64 -16.30
N GLU A 12 -11.65 21.81 -16.14
CA GLU A 12 -11.19 21.34 -14.84
C GLU A 12 -10.75 22.49 -13.90
N ALA A 13 -10.33 23.64 -14.44
CA ALA A 13 -10.01 24.81 -13.62
C ALA A 13 -11.22 25.38 -12.89
N LYS A 14 -12.43 25.11 -13.40
CA LYS A 14 -13.71 25.56 -12.84
C LYS A 14 -14.40 24.52 -11.98
N GLN A 15 -13.75 23.38 -11.71
CA GLN A 15 -14.32 22.26 -10.97
C GLN A 15 -13.55 22.01 -9.67
N ILE A 16 -14.26 21.50 -8.66
CA ILE A 16 -13.66 21.03 -7.41
C ILE A 16 -13.11 19.63 -7.63
N LEU A 17 -11.82 19.42 -7.37
CA LEU A 17 -11.23 18.09 -7.38
C LEU A 17 -11.73 17.30 -6.18
N TYR A 18 -12.52 16.26 -6.43
CA TYR A 18 -13.14 15.47 -5.38
C TYR A 18 -12.59 14.05 -5.32
N LEU A 19 -11.96 13.70 -4.18
CA LEU A 19 -11.42 12.39 -3.93
C LEU A 19 -12.45 11.50 -3.23
N LEU A 20 -13.02 10.57 -3.96
CA LEU A 20 -14.03 9.63 -3.49
C LEU A 20 -13.40 8.26 -3.22
N GLY A 21 -13.64 7.70 -2.05
CA GLY A 21 -13.15 6.35 -1.73
C GLY A 21 -13.49 5.90 -0.32
N PRO A 22 -13.29 4.64 -0.01
CA PRO A 22 -13.64 4.09 1.29
C PRO A 22 -12.78 4.68 2.43
N VAL A 23 -13.20 4.46 3.65
CA VAL A 23 -12.47 4.94 4.84
C VAL A 23 -11.09 4.26 4.92
N GLY A 24 -10.04 5.08 5.00
CA GLY A 24 -8.67 4.55 5.05
C GLY A 24 -8.03 4.24 3.69
N SER A 25 -8.64 4.66 2.56
CA SER A 25 -8.06 4.54 1.21
C SER A 25 -6.98 5.59 0.86
N ALA A 26 -6.36 6.21 1.86
CA ALA A 26 -5.30 7.20 1.70
C ALA A 26 -5.68 8.54 1.03
N LYS A 27 -6.97 8.91 0.95
CA LYS A 27 -7.42 10.21 0.40
C LYS A 27 -6.73 11.40 1.07
N SER A 28 -6.75 11.45 2.40
CA SER A 28 -6.08 12.51 3.17
C SER A 28 -4.56 12.51 2.96
N SER A 29 -3.94 11.32 2.82
CA SER A 29 -2.50 11.22 2.50
C SER A 29 -2.19 11.78 1.11
N LEU A 30 -3.07 11.59 0.14
CA LEU A 30 -2.95 12.17 -1.19
C LEU A 30 -3.08 13.69 -1.15
N ALA A 31 -4.08 14.22 -0.42
CA ALA A 31 -4.26 15.66 -0.22
C ALA A 31 -3.03 16.27 0.48
N GLU A 32 -2.47 15.62 1.52
CA GLU A 32 -1.23 16.06 2.19
C GLU A 32 -0.03 16.10 1.24
N ARG A 33 0.08 15.12 0.33
CA ARG A 33 1.14 15.12 -0.69
C ARG A 33 0.97 16.24 -1.70
N LEU A 34 -0.26 16.54 -2.13
CA LEU A 34 -0.53 17.67 -3.00
C LEU A 34 -0.14 18.98 -2.33
N LYS A 35 -0.55 19.21 -1.08
CA LYS A 35 -0.14 20.39 -0.30
C LYS A 35 1.39 20.51 -0.19
N ALA A 36 2.09 19.40 0.07
CA ALA A 36 3.55 19.39 0.14
C ALA A 36 4.22 19.72 -1.21
N LEU A 37 3.58 19.44 -2.34
CA LEU A 37 4.07 19.87 -3.65
C LEU A 37 3.86 21.37 -3.86
N PHE A 38 2.74 21.94 -3.43
CA PHE A 38 2.51 23.38 -3.47
C PHE A 38 3.55 24.14 -2.64
N GLU A 39 3.95 23.66 -1.46
CA GLU A 39 4.97 24.28 -0.64
C GLU A 39 6.34 24.42 -1.32
N LYS A 40 6.59 23.68 -2.39
CA LYS A 40 7.86 23.73 -3.15
C LYS A 40 7.89 24.81 -4.23
N VAL A 41 6.77 25.41 -4.55
CA VAL A 41 6.64 26.41 -5.61
C VAL A 41 6.25 27.75 -5.00
N PRO A 42 7.10 28.78 -5.11
CA PRO A 42 6.76 30.12 -4.59
C PRO A 42 5.72 30.79 -5.48
N PHE A 43 4.99 31.73 -4.91
CA PHE A 43 4.09 32.62 -5.63
C PHE A 43 4.39 34.07 -5.31
N TYR A 44 3.87 34.98 -6.12
CA TYR A 44 4.05 36.41 -5.96
C TYR A 44 2.74 37.05 -5.49
N THR A 45 2.86 37.99 -4.57
CA THR A 45 1.72 38.76 -4.05
C THR A 45 2.06 40.22 -3.92
N ILE A 46 1.02 41.05 -3.88
CA ILE A 46 1.16 42.49 -3.67
C ILE A 46 1.28 42.83 -2.19
N LYS A 47 2.00 43.92 -1.90
CA LYS A 47 1.98 44.64 -0.63
C LYS A 47 1.83 46.11 -0.88
N ALA A 48 1.13 46.79 0.01
CA ALA A 48 0.87 48.23 -0.06
C ALA A 48 1.27 48.91 1.24
N TYR A 49 1.63 50.18 1.15
CA TYR A 49 1.83 51.00 2.32
C TYR A 49 0.47 51.40 2.91
N ASN A 50 0.27 51.14 4.19
CA ASN A 50 -0.90 51.58 4.92
C ASN A 50 -0.56 52.86 5.66
N SER A 51 -1.23 53.96 5.32
CA SER A 51 -0.98 55.29 5.90
C SER A 51 -1.37 55.37 7.38
N GLU A 52 -2.35 54.57 7.81
CA GLU A 52 -2.84 54.54 9.20
C GLU A 52 -1.87 53.79 10.11
N THR A 53 -1.48 52.58 9.71
CA THR A 53 -0.53 51.76 10.48
C THR A 53 0.93 52.16 10.25
N LYS A 54 1.22 53.00 9.25
CA LYS A 54 2.56 53.44 8.81
C LYS A 54 3.51 52.28 8.47
N LYS A 55 2.96 51.18 7.89
CA LYS A 55 3.70 49.99 7.55
C LYS A 55 3.30 49.47 6.17
N TYR A 56 4.23 48.70 5.54
CA TYR A 56 3.87 47.90 4.38
C TYR A 56 3.15 46.65 4.84
N GLU A 57 1.96 46.42 4.32
CA GLU A 57 1.13 45.27 4.60
C GLU A 57 0.99 44.41 3.34
N ILE A 58 1.10 43.11 3.49
CA ILE A 58 0.86 42.15 2.41
C ILE A 58 -0.64 42.03 2.23
N SER A 59 -1.10 41.89 0.98
CA SER A 59 -2.53 41.62 0.72
C SER A 59 -3.00 40.44 1.57
N PRO A 60 -4.04 40.58 2.36
CA PRO A 60 -4.57 39.52 3.21
C PRO A 60 -5.17 38.35 2.44
N LEU A 61 -5.41 38.53 1.13
CA LEU A 61 -5.83 37.49 0.22
C LEU A 61 -4.67 36.91 -0.61
N TYR A 62 -3.45 37.43 -0.41
CA TYR A 62 -2.29 37.02 -1.23
C TYR A 62 -2.52 37.20 -2.73
N GLU A 63 -3.10 38.34 -3.14
CA GLU A 63 -3.45 38.63 -4.54
C GLU A 63 -2.24 38.66 -5.46
N SER A 64 -2.42 38.19 -6.69
CA SER A 64 -1.38 38.26 -7.70
C SER A 64 -1.13 39.68 -8.18
N PRO A 65 0.12 40.10 -8.38
CA PRO A 65 0.43 41.38 -9.01
C PRO A 65 -0.22 41.57 -10.39
N LEU A 66 -0.49 40.48 -11.11
CA LEU A 66 -1.14 40.52 -12.44
C LEU A 66 -2.61 40.95 -12.36
N TRP A 67 -3.24 40.94 -11.19
CA TRP A 67 -4.64 41.38 -11.00
C TRP A 67 -4.81 42.87 -10.85
N LEU A 68 -3.69 43.62 -10.83
CA LEU A 68 -3.68 45.06 -10.87
C LEU A 68 -3.84 45.63 -12.29
N PHE A 69 -3.66 44.80 -13.31
CA PHE A 69 -3.74 45.16 -14.71
C PHE A 69 -5.14 44.86 -15.28
N ASP A 70 -5.60 45.73 -16.17
CA ASP A 70 -6.84 45.53 -16.91
C ASP A 70 -6.61 44.64 -18.13
N GLU A 71 -7.44 43.61 -18.33
CA GLU A 71 -7.29 42.69 -19.48
C GLU A 71 -7.57 43.38 -20.82
N GLU A 72 -8.51 44.34 -20.86
CA GLU A 72 -8.88 45.07 -22.07
C GLU A 72 -7.83 46.12 -22.46
N GLU A 73 -7.26 46.82 -21.47
CA GLU A 73 -6.30 47.91 -21.67
C GLU A 73 -4.85 47.37 -21.80
N ASP A 74 -4.44 46.45 -20.93
CA ASP A 74 -3.04 46.04 -20.78
C ASP A 74 -2.77 44.66 -21.39
N GLY A 75 -3.82 43.86 -21.67
CA GLY A 75 -3.71 42.46 -22.02
C GLY A 75 -2.89 42.19 -23.28
N GLU A 76 -3.03 43.00 -24.35
CA GLU A 76 -2.30 42.85 -25.58
C GLU A 76 -0.80 43.13 -25.40
N GLU A 77 -0.44 44.16 -24.66
CA GLU A 77 0.95 44.52 -24.36
C GLU A 77 1.63 43.43 -23.53
N LEU A 78 0.95 42.95 -22.48
CA LEU A 78 1.47 41.92 -21.58
C LEU A 78 1.61 40.57 -22.30
N GLN A 79 0.70 40.23 -23.20
CA GLN A 79 0.79 39.01 -23.99
C GLN A 79 1.92 39.08 -25.03
N ASN A 80 1.97 40.12 -25.82
CA ASN A 80 2.92 40.25 -26.93
C ASN A 80 4.32 40.63 -26.46
N GLY A 81 4.42 41.51 -25.44
CA GLY A 81 5.70 41.98 -24.91
C GLY A 81 6.34 41.07 -23.89
N TYR A 82 5.55 40.39 -23.06
CA TYR A 82 6.03 39.61 -21.91
C TYR A 82 5.60 38.15 -21.90
N GLY A 83 4.78 37.70 -22.86
CA GLY A 83 4.30 36.32 -22.98
C GLY A 83 3.32 35.93 -21.86
N ILE A 84 2.66 36.89 -21.22
CA ILE A 84 1.71 36.66 -20.14
C ILE A 84 0.32 36.41 -20.75
N ALA A 85 -0.20 35.19 -20.57
CA ALA A 85 -1.50 34.84 -21.14
C ALA A 85 -2.68 35.49 -20.37
N PRO A 86 -3.78 35.86 -21.06
CA PRO A 86 -4.96 36.52 -20.46
C PRO A 86 -5.55 35.75 -19.28
N ARG A 87 -5.47 34.44 -19.25
CA ARG A 87 -5.97 33.60 -18.15
C ARG A 87 -5.36 33.89 -16.78
N TYR A 88 -4.26 34.65 -16.71
CA TYR A 88 -3.62 35.03 -15.44
C TYR A 88 -4.14 36.33 -14.86
N PHE A 89 -4.94 37.09 -15.60
CA PHE A 89 -5.60 38.28 -15.09
C PHE A 89 -6.84 37.92 -14.25
N SER A 90 -7.35 38.87 -13.51
CA SER A 90 -8.62 38.77 -12.80
C SER A 90 -9.48 39.98 -13.15
N ALA A 91 -10.75 39.74 -13.39
CA ALA A 91 -11.71 40.82 -13.67
C ALA A 91 -11.96 41.74 -12.45
N ILE A 92 -11.56 41.31 -11.25
CA ILE A 92 -11.80 42.09 -10.01
C ILE A 92 -10.57 42.07 -9.11
N MET A 93 -10.40 43.16 -8.38
CA MET A 93 -9.52 43.28 -7.21
C MET A 93 -10.31 43.08 -5.93
N SER A 94 -9.65 42.70 -4.85
CA SER A 94 -10.30 42.64 -3.54
C SER A 94 -10.70 44.05 -3.05
N PRO A 95 -11.66 44.15 -2.12
CA PRO A 95 -11.96 45.41 -1.45
C PRO A 95 -10.74 46.07 -0.80
N TRP A 96 -9.82 45.25 -0.23
CA TRP A 96 -8.58 45.74 0.35
C TRP A 96 -7.65 46.38 -0.71
N ALA A 97 -7.42 45.73 -1.82
CA ALA A 97 -6.58 46.26 -2.89
C ALA A 97 -7.22 47.50 -3.55
N THR A 98 -8.55 47.47 -3.72
CA THR A 98 -9.32 48.62 -4.26
C THR A 98 -9.22 49.85 -3.34
N LYS A 99 -9.29 49.69 -2.01
CA LYS A 99 -9.09 50.78 -1.06
C LYS A 99 -7.69 51.36 -1.20
N ARG A 100 -6.65 50.51 -1.24
CA ARG A 100 -5.25 50.96 -1.39
C ARG A 100 -5.00 51.67 -2.72
N LEU A 101 -5.58 51.15 -3.83
CA LEU A 101 -5.46 51.81 -5.13
C LEU A 101 -6.08 53.20 -5.16
N ARG A 102 -7.22 53.39 -4.48
CA ARG A 102 -7.82 54.73 -4.32
C ARG A 102 -6.95 55.65 -3.50
N GLU A 103 -6.32 55.16 -2.41
CA GLU A 103 -5.35 55.95 -1.62
C GLU A 103 -4.12 56.34 -2.44
N PHE A 104 -3.77 55.57 -3.48
CA PHE A 104 -2.69 55.86 -4.42
C PHE A 104 -3.13 56.62 -5.66
N GLU A 105 -4.33 57.20 -5.66
CA GLU A 105 -4.88 57.98 -6.78
C GLU A 105 -4.90 57.20 -8.11
N GLY A 106 -4.99 55.87 -8.04
CA GLY A 106 -4.99 54.97 -9.21
C GLY A 106 -3.60 54.53 -9.68
N ASP A 107 -2.53 54.94 -9.02
CA ASP A 107 -1.16 54.58 -9.40
C ASP A 107 -0.81 53.16 -8.91
N ILE A 108 -0.90 52.15 -9.81
CA ILE A 108 -0.56 50.73 -9.51
C ILE A 108 0.92 50.53 -9.18
N SER A 109 1.82 51.47 -9.55
CA SER A 109 3.25 51.38 -9.26
C SER A 109 3.60 51.51 -7.77
N GLN A 110 2.67 52.03 -6.96
CA GLN A 110 2.82 52.12 -5.51
C GLN A 110 2.72 50.77 -4.80
N PHE A 111 2.11 49.78 -5.44
CA PHE A 111 2.16 48.42 -4.95
C PHE A 111 3.55 47.80 -5.15
N LYS A 112 4.03 47.09 -4.15
CA LYS A 112 5.28 46.33 -4.22
C LYS A 112 4.99 44.86 -4.31
N VAL A 113 5.83 44.12 -5.04
CA VAL A 113 5.70 42.69 -5.20
C VAL A 113 6.57 41.97 -4.19
N VAL A 114 6.01 40.95 -3.55
CA VAL A 114 6.69 40.07 -2.60
C VAL A 114 6.58 38.62 -3.05
N LYS A 115 7.70 37.91 -3.00
CA LYS A 115 7.74 36.47 -3.23
C LYS A 115 7.49 35.72 -1.92
N LEU A 116 6.47 34.86 -1.89
CA LEU A 116 6.12 34.03 -0.74
C LEU A 116 6.21 32.55 -1.09
N TRP A 117 6.42 31.75 -0.04
CA TRP A 117 6.35 30.30 -0.13
C TRP A 117 5.07 29.81 0.58
N PRO A 118 4.26 28.97 -0.07
CA PRO A 118 3.11 28.39 0.61
C PRO A 118 3.52 27.62 1.86
N SER A 119 2.68 27.63 2.87
CA SER A 119 2.93 26.94 4.13
C SER A 119 1.65 26.41 4.74
N ARG A 120 1.55 25.09 4.90
CA ARG A 120 0.45 24.43 5.59
C ARG A 120 0.33 24.86 7.05
N LEU A 121 1.46 25.00 7.72
CA LEU A 121 1.50 25.35 9.14
C LEU A 121 1.06 26.78 9.40
N LYS A 122 1.43 27.72 8.50
CA LYS A 122 1.07 29.14 8.61
C LYS A 122 -0.23 29.49 7.87
N GLN A 123 -0.81 28.53 7.16
CA GLN A 123 -1.97 28.71 6.28
C GLN A 123 -1.77 29.87 5.27
N VAL A 124 -0.62 29.87 4.63
CA VAL A 124 -0.28 30.83 3.58
C VAL A 124 -0.35 30.12 2.23
N GLY A 125 -1.28 30.48 1.38
CA GLY A 125 -1.48 29.86 0.07
C GLY A 125 -1.93 28.39 0.09
N VAL A 126 -1.90 27.73 1.24
CA VAL A 126 -2.40 26.36 1.44
C VAL A 126 -3.19 26.31 2.73
N THR A 127 -4.47 25.97 2.65
CA THR A 127 -5.38 25.95 3.80
C THR A 127 -6.14 24.63 3.89
N LYS A 128 -6.66 24.35 5.08
CA LYS A 128 -7.50 23.20 5.38
C LYS A 128 -8.76 23.68 6.10
N THR A 129 -9.92 23.28 5.60
CA THR A 129 -11.23 23.58 6.21
C THR A 129 -11.95 22.27 6.50
N GLU A 130 -12.58 22.19 7.65
CA GLU A 130 -13.42 21.08 8.08
C GLU A 130 -14.79 21.65 8.53
N PRO A 131 -15.92 21.00 8.20
CA PRO A 131 -17.19 21.40 8.76
C PRO A 131 -17.18 21.13 10.27
N GLY A 132 -17.56 22.12 11.06
CA GLY A 132 -17.55 22.00 12.52
C GLY A 132 -18.68 21.10 13.04
N ASP A 133 -19.88 21.28 12.52
CA ASP A 133 -21.11 20.53 12.86
C ASP A 133 -22.00 20.52 11.61
N GLU A 134 -22.77 19.43 11.43
CA GLU A 134 -23.75 19.30 10.32
C GLU A 134 -24.81 20.39 10.32
N ASN A 135 -25.10 20.99 11.45
CA ASN A 135 -26.07 22.07 11.60
C ASN A 135 -25.44 23.48 11.56
N ASN A 136 -24.11 23.59 11.56
CA ASN A 136 -23.44 24.89 11.53
C ASN A 136 -23.43 25.44 10.11
N GLN A 137 -24.18 26.51 9.88
CA GLN A 137 -24.27 27.22 8.59
C GLN A 137 -23.32 28.42 8.50
N ASP A 138 -22.38 28.57 9.43
CA ASP A 138 -21.42 29.68 9.44
C ASP A 138 -20.42 29.56 8.28
N ILE A 139 -20.61 30.38 7.26
CA ILE A 139 -19.73 30.45 6.09
C ILE A 139 -18.43 31.21 6.36
N SER A 140 -18.29 31.87 7.53
CA SER A 140 -17.13 32.69 7.87
C SER A 140 -15.80 31.89 7.84
N ALA A 141 -15.86 30.58 8.11
CA ALA A 141 -14.72 29.69 7.99
C ALA A 141 -14.16 29.61 6.55
N LEU A 142 -14.99 29.89 5.53
CA LEU A 142 -14.58 29.91 4.12
C LEU A 142 -14.27 31.32 3.62
N VAL A 143 -15.13 32.28 3.90
CA VAL A 143 -15.07 33.63 3.28
C VAL A 143 -14.60 34.74 4.22
N GLY A 144 -14.37 34.42 5.51
CA GLY A 144 -14.01 35.42 6.52
C GLY A 144 -15.24 36.14 7.08
N LYS A 145 -15.04 37.14 7.94
CA LYS A 145 -16.08 37.92 8.60
C LYS A 145 -15.57 39.28 9.06
N ILE A 146 -16.47 40.20 9.37
CA ILE A 146 -16.12 41.45 10.02
C ILE A 146 -15.53 41.19 11.41
N SER A 147 -14.41 41.82 11.71
CA SER A 147 -13.73 41.70 13.00
C SER A 147 -14.31 42.71 14.00
N ILE A 148 -15.03 42.23 14.99
CA ILE A 148 -15.63 43.06 16.05
C ILE A 148 -14.58 43.95 16.73
N ARG A 149 -13.35 43.44 16.90
CA ARG A 149 -12.24 44.19 17.54
C ARG A 149 -11.74 45.37 16.69
N LYS A 150 -11.91 45.26 15.36
CA LYS A 150 -11.48 46.33 14.45
C LYS A 150 -12.56 47.42 14.26
N LEU A 151 -13.79 47.19 14.71
CA LEU A 151 -14.87 48.17 14.67
C LEU A 151 -14.66 49.31 15.66
N ASP A 152 -13.70 49.18 16.58
CA ASP A 152 -13.27 50.32 17.43
C ASP A 152 -12.44 51.34 16.66
N GLU A 153 -11.84 50.94 15.51
CA GLU A 153 -10.92 51.79 14.72
C GLU A 153 -11.46 52.06 13.31
N TYR A 154 -12.29 51.19 12.75
CA TYR A 154 -12.79 51.23 11.38
C TYR A 154 -14.32 51.16 11.33
N GLU A 155 -14.91 51.79 10.32
CA GLU A 155 -16.34 51.62 10.01
C GLU A 155 -16.66 50.19 9.53
N GLN A 156 -17.90 49.76 9.68
CA GLN A 156 -18.30 48.37 9.37
C GLN A 156 -18.09 48.00 7.91
N ASP A 157 -18.20 48.93 6.98
CA ASP A 157 -18.00 48.78 5.54
C ASP A 157 -16.55 48.98 5.08
N ASP A 158 -15.65 49.31 6.01
CA ASP A 158 -14.23 49.49 5.71
C ASP A 158 -13.54 48.13 5.44
N PRO A 159 -12.82 47.98 4.30
CA PRO A 159 -12.04 46.78 4.01
C PRO A 159 -11.05 46.36 5.10
N ASP A 160 -10.54 47.29 5.88
CA ASP A 160 -9.62 47.02 6.99
C ASP A 160 -10.32 46.48 8.25
N ALA A 161 -11.64 46.70 8.39
CA ALA A 161 -12.46 46.08 9.45
C ALA A 161 -12.66 44.57 9.22
N TYR A 162 -12.50 44.08 7.99
CA TYR A 162 -12.73 42.67 7.64
C TYR A 162 -11.58 41.76 8.09
N SER A 163 -11.91 40.59 8.59
CA SER A 163 -10.97 39.50 8.89
C SER A 163 -10.93 38.51 7.73
N TYR A 164 -9.89 38.57 6.93
CA TYR A 164 -9.65 37.70 5.79
C TYR A 164 -9.07 36.33 6.22
N SER A 165 -9.66 35.74 7.25
CA SER A 165 -9.18 34.47 7.84
C SER A 165 -9.85 33.22 7.28
N GLY A 166 -10.74 33.36 6.32
CA GLY A 166 -11.42 32.23 5.69
C GLY A 166 -10.52 31.42 4.79
N GLY A 167 -10.86 30.14 4.60
CA GLY A 167 -10.07 29.21 3.79
C GLY A 167 -9.87 29.69 2.35
N LEU A 168 -10.91 30.28 1.72
CA LEU A 168 -10.80 30.87 0.38
C LEU A 168 -9.88 32.10 0.35
N ASN A 169 -9.96 32.97 1.38
CA ASN A 169 -9.10 34.15 1.45
C ASN A 169 -7.61 33.77 1.44
N LEU A 170 -7.24 32.78 2.27
CA LEU A 170 -5.85 32.41 2.48
C LEU A 170 -5.28 31.49 1.37
N SER A 171 -6.14 30.92 0.52
CA SER A 171 -5.76 30.03 -0.58
C SER A 171 -6.03 30.60 -1.97
N THR A 172 -6.20 31.88 -2.09
CA THR A 172 -6.65 32.59 -3.31
C THR A 172 -5.85 32.25 -4.57
N GLN A 173 -4.54 32.04 -4.46
CA GLN A 173 -3.65 31.56 -5.53
C GLN A 173 -3.12 30.15 -5.32
N GLY A 174 -3.62 29.43 -4.31
CA GLY A 174 -3.01 28.19 -3.87
C GLY A 174 -3.97 27.00 -3.85
N LEU A 175 -4.04 26.31 -2.71
CA LEU A 175 -4.84 25.11 -2.54
C LEU A 175 -5.66 25.16 -1.24
N LEU A 176 -6.97 25.00 -1.40
CA LEU A 176 -7.90 24.74 -0.30
C LEU A 176 -8.21 23.24 -0.23
N GLU A 177 -7.90 22.60 0.90
CA GLU A 177 -8.40 21.28 1.22
C GLU A 177 -9.69 21.40 2.04
N PHE A 178 -10.77 20.78 1.54
CA PHE A 178 -12.03 20.69 2.26
C PHE A 178 -12.28 19.23 2.68
N VAL A 179 -12.11 18.96 3.96
CA VAL A 179 -12.27 17.64 4.55
C VAL A 179 -13.74 17.35 4.80
N GLU A 180 -14.20 16.14 4.43
CA GLU A 180 -15.58 15.70 4.65
C GLU A 180 -16.63 16.71 4.15
N MET A 181 -16.38 17.24 2.96
CA MET A 181 -17.13 18.37 2.39
C MET A 181 -18.65 18.15 2.42
N PHE A 182 -19.13 16.94 2.16
CA PHE A 182 -20.57 16.67 2.09
C PHE A 182 -21.26 16.48 3.44
N LYS A 183 -20.55 16.62 4.55
CA LYS A 183 -21.17 16.82 5.87
C LYS A 183 -21.65 18.25 6.06
N ALA A 184 -21.09 19.20 5.31
CA ALA A 184 -21.51 20.59 5.39
C ALA A 184 -22.87 20.81 4.70
N PRO A 185 -23.73 21.70 5.25
CA PRO A 185 -24.96 22.10 4.58
C PRO A 185 -24.69 22.72 3.21
N ILE A 186 -25.55 22.47 2.22
CA ILE A 186 -25.37 22.96 0.83
C ILE A 186 -25.16 24.48 0.78
N LYS A 187 -25.82 25.24 1.65
CA LYS A 187 -25.67 26.70 1.72
C LYS A 187 -24.23 27.15 2.06
N MET A 188 -23.52 26.37 2.87
CA MET A 188 -22.12 26.64 3.20
C MET A 188 -21.20 26.36 2.00
N LEU A 189 -21.61 25.49 1.08
CA LEU A 189 -20.83 25.10 -0.09
C LEU A 189 -20.97 26.07 -1.28
N HIS A 190 -22.00 26.93 -1.29
CA HIS A 190 -22.23 27.87 -2.40
C HIS A 190 -21.03 28.76 -2.73
N PRO A 191 -20.30 29.35 -1.74
CA PRO A 191 -19.10 30.15 -2.06
C PRO A 191 -18.03 29.39 -2.84
N LEU A 192 -17.93 28.07 -2.66
CA LEU A 192 -16.99 27.25 -3.43
C LEU A 192 -17.34 27.18 -4.92
N LEU A 193 -18.64 27.17 -5.23
CA LEU A 193 -19.14 27.13 -6.60
C LEU A 193 -18.82 28.44 -7.35
N THR A 194 -19.15 29.57 -6.75
CA THR A 194 -18.85 30.88 -7.35
C THR A 194 -17.36 31.10 -7.47
N ALA A 195 -16.58 30.74 -6.42
CA ALA A 195 -15.13 30.82 -6.45
C ALA A 195 -14.50 30.05 -7.62
N THR A 196 -14.98 28.82 -7.89
CA THR A 196 -14.44 28.02 -8.98
C THR A 196 -14.94 28.44 -10.35
N GLN A 197 -16.23 28.75 -10.51
CA GLN A 197 -16.83 29.08 -11.80
C GLN A 197 -16.56 30.49 -12.28
N GLU A 198 -16.80 31.46 -11.37
CA GLU A 198 -16.71 32.88 -11.71
C GLU A 198 -15.33 33.47 -11.39
N GLY A 199 -14.47 32.71 -10.67
CA GLY A 199 -13.18 33.19 -10.21
C GLY A 199 -13.28 34.22 -9.10
N ASN A 200 -14.44 34.32 -8.44
CA ASN A 200 -14.69 35.22 -7.33
C ASN A 200 -15.76 34.69 -6.37
N TYR A 201 -15.87 35.24 -5.19
CA TYR A 201 -16.90 34.92 -4.21
C TYR A 201 -17.20 36.15 -3.35
N ASN A 202 -18.39 36.21 -2.78
CA ASN A 202 -18.79 37.33 -1.92
C ASN A 202 -18.40 37.05 -0.46
N GLY A 203 -17.98 38.13 0.24
CA GLY A 203 -17.79 38.10 1.68
C GLY A 203 -19.10 38.01 2.45
N THR A 204 -19.02 37.86 3.77
CA THR A 204 -20.19 37.95 4.68
C THR A 204 -20.73 39.36 4.72
N GLU A 205 -22.01 39.51 5.10
CA GLU A 205 -22.67 40.79 5.40
C GLU A 205 -22.64 41.81 4.25
N GLY A 206 -22.71 41.30 2.99
CA GLY A 206 -22.70 42.16 1.80
C GLY A 206 -21.33 42.78 1.48
N PHE A 207 -20.29 42.32 2.13
CA PHE A 207 -18.91 42.72 1.84
C PHE A 207 -18.53 42.25 0.42
N GLY A 208 -17.97 43.12 -0.39
CA GLY A 208 -17.78 42.97 -1.83
C GLY A 208 -17.18 41.68 -2.32
N ALA A 209 -17.15 41.49 -3.63
CA ALA A 209 -16.59 40.32 -4.26
C ALA A 209 -15.06 40.24 -4.07
N MET A 210 -14.55 39.04 -3.85
CA MET A 210 -13.14 38.71 -3.66
C MET A 210 -12.66 37.78 -4.77
N PRO A 211 -11.50 38.04 -5.38
CA PRO A 211 -10.95 37.17 -6.45
C PRO A 211 -10.54 35.81 -5.92
N TYR A 212 -10.64 34.75 -6.77
CA TYR A 212 -10.17 33.44 -6.47
C TYR A 212 -9.64 32.72 -7.71
N ARG A 213 -8.41 32.20 -7.64
CA ARG A 213 -7.77 31.41 -8.70
C ARG A 213 -7.08 30.16 -8.15
N GLY A 214 -7.37 29.82 -6.90
CA GLY A 214 -6.83 28.64 -6.26
C GLY A 214 -7.49 27.33 -6.74
N THR A 215 -6.91 26.23 -6.34
CA THR A 215 -7.44 24.88 -6.56
C THR A 215 -8.15 24.40 -5.30
N ILE A 216 -9.34 23.85 -5.43
CA ILE A 216 -10.08 23.23 -4.33
C ILE A 216 -10.00 21.73 -4.45
N VAL A 217 -9.49 21.08 -3.40
CA VAL A 217 -9.44 19.62 -3.25
C VAL A 217 -10.35 19.24 -2.10
N ALA A 218 -11.35 18.44 -2.37
CA ALA A 218 -12.28 17.94 -1.36
C ALA A 218 -12.27 16.43 -1.30
N HIS A 219 -12.64 15.88 -0.16
CA HIS A 219 -12.80 14.43 -0.02
C HIS A 219 -13.85 14.09 1.03
N SER A 220 -14.52 12.95 0.82
CA SER A 220 -15.36 12.31 1.82
C SER A 220 -15.42 10.78 1.59
N ASN A 221 -16.21 10.10 2.39
CA ASN A 221 -16.48 8.68 2.20
C ASN A 221 -17.65 8.47 1.20
N GLU A 222 -17.83 7.22 0.79
CA GLU A 222 -18.82 6.87 -0.22
C GLU A 222 -20.26 7.00 0.29
N SER A 223 -20.49 6.78 1.59
CA SER A 223 -21.83 6.92 2.19
C SER A 223 -22.32 8.37 2.17
N GLU A 224 -21.45 9.34 2.46
CA GLU A 224 -21.76 10.77 2.39
C GLU A 224 -21.99 11.23 0.95
N TRP A 225 -21.13 10.74 0.02
CA TRP A 225 -21.33 10.98 -1.41
C TRP A 225 -22.69 10.49 -1.89
N THR A 226 -23.08 9.26 -1.53
CA THR A 226 -24.35 8.65 -1.94
C THR A 226 -25.54 9.43 -1.37
N LYS A 227 -25.49 9.84 -0.10
CA LYS A 227 -26.52 10.70 0.52
C LYS A 227 -26.64 12.03 -0.22
N PHE A 228 -25.52 12.68 -0.52
CA PHE A 228 -25.48 13.96 -1.20
C PHE A 228 -26.01 13.85 -2.63
N LYS A 229 -25.60 12.84 -3.38
CA LYS A 229 -26.02 12.59 -4.76
C LYS A 229 -27.52 12.30 -4.90
N ASN A 230 -28.11 11.63 -3.91
CA ASN A 230 -29.53 11.24 -3.95
C ASN A 230 -30.47 12.43 -3.64
N ASN A 231 -29.96 13.55 -3.15
CA ASN A 231 -30.74 14.76 -2.95
C ASN A 231 -30.78 15.58 -4.25
N LYS A 232 -31.98 15.75 -4.81
CA LYS A 232 -32.19 16.50 -6.07
C LYS A 232 -31.77 17.96 -6.00
N ASP A 233 -31.82 18.58 -4.82
CA ASP A 233 -31.39 19.98 -4.62
C ASP A 233 -29.90 20.19 -4.88
N ASN A 234 -29.12 19.11 -4.91
CA ASN A 234 -27.66 19.15 -5.08
C ASN A 234 -27.22 18.93 -6.54
N GLU A 235 -28.12 18.73 -7.49
CA GLU A 235 -27.80 18.43 -8.88
C GLU A 235 -26.86 19.49 -9.50
N ALA A 236 -27.16 20.75 -9.30
CA ALA A 236 -26.35 21.86 -9.77
C ALA A 236 -24.91 21.89 -9.18
N PHE A 237 -24.71 21.30 -8.01
CA PHE A 237 -23.38 21.16 -7.42
C PHE A 237 -22.59 20.00 -8.02
N LEU A 238 -23.29 18.89 -8.34
CA LEU A 238 -22.65 17.69 -8.87
C LEU A 238 -21.92 17.92 -10.19
N ASP A 239 -22.46 18.76 -11.07
CA ASP A 239 -21.85 19.12 -12.35
C ASP A 239 -20.51 19.88 -12.20
N ARG A 240 -20.25 20.42 -11.00
CA ARG A 240 -19.07 21.24 -10.70
C ARG A 240 -17.99 20.49 -9.95
N VAL A 241 -18.15 19.17 -9.82
CA VAL A 241 -17.25 18.30 -9.07
C VAL A 241 -16.56 17.33 -10.01
N TYR A 242 -15.25 17.39 -10.07
CA TYR A 242 -14.43 16.42 -10.80
C TYR A 242 -14.08 15.25 -9.88
N ILE A 243 -14.73 14.10 -10.09
CA ILE A 243 -14.60 12.94 -9.20
C ILE A 243 -13.40 12.10 -9.60
N VAL A 244 -12.53 11.86 -8.64
CA VAL A 244 -11.44 10.88 -8.73
C VAL A 244 -11.65 9.80 -7.69
N LYS A 245 -11.91 8.58 -8.14
CA LYS A 245 -12.00 7.42 -7.25
C LYS A 245 -10.61 7.05 -6.72
N VAL A 246 -10.52 6.89 -5.41
CA VAL A 246 -9.31 6.47 -4.68
C VAL A 246 -9.60 5.14 -3.98
N PRO A 247 -9.48 4.02 -4.69
CA PRO A 247 -9.71 2.69 -4.13
C PRO A 247 -8.63 2.32 -3.13
N TYR A 248 -8.84 1.23 -2.40
CA TYR A 248 -7.77 0.57 -1.67
C TYR A 248 -6.71 0.03 -2.63
N VAL A 249 -5.52 -0.22 -2.09
CA VAL A 249 -4.44 -0.89 -2.82
C VAL A 249 -4.87 -2.31 -3.18
N LEU A 250 -4.64 -2.72 -4.43
CA LEU A 250 -5.01 -4.03 -4.98
C LEU A 250 -3.79 -4.91 -5.28
N ARG A 251 -2.59 -4.50 -4.85
CA ARG A 251 -1.33 -5.21 -5.00
C ARG A 251 -0.81 -5.62 -3.64
N VAL A 252 -0.52 -6.89 -3.49
CA VAL A 252 0.00 -7.45 -2.23
C VAL A 252 1.32 -6.80 -1.85
N THR A 253 2.26 -6.72 -2.80
CA THR A 253 3.58 -6.12 -2.58
C THR A 253 3.53 -4.65 -2.15
N GLU A 254 2.58 -3.87 -2.66
CA GLU A 254 2.43 -2.47 -2.27
C GLU A 254 1.75 -2.32 -0.90
N GLU A 255 0.77 -3.17 -0.59
CA GLU A 255 0.10 -3.17 0.72
C GLU A 255 1.08 -3.63 1.83
N GLU A 256 1.91 -4.64 1.56
CA GLU A 256 2.96 -5.09 2.47
C GLU A 256 3.95 -3.97 2.79
N ARG A 257 4.42 -3.21 1.79
CA ARG A 257 5.28 -2.03 2.00
C ARG A 257 4.63 -0.94 2.87
N ILE A 258 3.31 -0.80 2.80
CA ILE A 258 2.59 0.12 3.69
C ILE A 258 2.69 -0.37 5.13
N TYR A 259 2.51 -1.68 5.36
CA TYR A 259 2.63 -2.27 6.70
C TYR A 259 4.05 -2.18 7.25
N GLU A 260 5.06 -2.52 6.44
CA GLU A 260 6.47 -2.34 6.81
C GLU A 260 6.77 -0.91 7.24
N LYS A 261 6.31 0.07 6.46
CA LYS A 261 6.48 1.48 6.78
C LYS A 261 5.77 1.90 8.07
N LEU A 262 4.56 1.40 8.31
CA LEU A 262 3.81 1.71 9.52
C LEU A 262 4.48 1.10 10.77
N ILE A 263 4.98 -0.14 10.66
CA ILE A 263 5.71 -0.82 11.73
C ILE A 263 7.05 -0.13 12.00
N SER A 264 7.81 0.18 10.97
CA SER A 264 9.12 0.84 11.11
C SER A 264 9.05 2.23 11.76
N ASN A 265 7.91 2.90 11.64
CA ASN A 265 7.64 4.18 12.29
C ASN A 265 6.96 4.05 13.68
N SER A 266 6.86 2.85 14.22
CA SER A 266 6.25 2.56 15.52
C SER A 266 7.26 1.96 16.51
N GLU A 267 6.87 1.80 17.76
CA GLU A 267 7.66 1.11 18.78
C GLU A 267 7.87 -0.38 18.47
N LEU A 268 7.11 -0.94 17.53
CA LEU A 268 7.23 -2.34 17.08
C LEU A 268 8.38 -2.53 16.06
N SER A 269 9.10 -1.49 15.68
CA SER A 269 10.15 -1.53 14.64
C SER A 269 11.29 -2.51 14.94
N SER A 270 11.56 -2.78 16.21
CA SER A 270 12.58 -3.75 16.67
C SER A 270 12.03 -5.13 17.03
N ALA A 271 10.70 -5.31 16.99
CA ALA A 271 10.07 -6.57 17.36
C ALA A 271 10.21 -7.61 16.23
N PRO A 272 10.57 -8.87 16.54
CA PRO A 272 10.67 -9.92 15.55
C PRO A 272 9.36 -10.16 14.81
N CYS A 273 9.43 -10.21 13.47
CA CYS A 273 8.31 -10.51 12.60
C CYS A 273 8.68 -11.70 11.71
N ALA A 274 8.06 -12.85 11.94
CA ALA A 274 8.34 -14.05 11.18
C ALA A 274 8.02 -13.86 9.68
N PRO A 275 8.83 -14.44 8.77
CA PRO A 275 8.57 -14.42 7.34
C PRO A 275 7.15 -14.85 6.97
N GLY A 276 6.57 -14.17 5.98
CA GLY A 276 5.19 -14.40 5.52
C GLY A 276 4.10 -13.76 6.37
N THR A 277 4.41 -13.14 7.53
CA THR A 277 3.37 -12.51 8.39
C THR A 277 2.73 -11.30 7.73
N LEU A 278 3.54 -10.35 7.25
CA LEU A 278 3.03 -9.14 6.61
C LEU A 278 2.42 -9.45 5.25
N GLU A 279 3.07 -10.35 4.49
CA GLU A 279 2.54 -10.83 3.21
C GLU A 279 1.15 -11.46 3.39
N MET A 280 0.96 -12.36 4.36
CA MET A 280 -0.35 -12.98 4.63
C MET A 280 -1.42 -11.93 4.98
N MET A 281 -1.11 -10.94 5.79
CA MET A 281 -2.04 -9.85 6.09
C MET A 281 -2.37 -9.02 4.83
N ALA A 282 -1.38 -8.75 3.98
CA ALA A 282 -1.57 -8.04 2.73
C ALA A 282 -2.42 -8.86 1.73
N GLN A 283 -2.15 -10.16 1.61
CA GLN A 283 -2.95 -11.09 0.80
C GLN A 283 -4.40 -11.12 1.27
N PHE A 284 -4.63 -11.25 2.57
CA PHE A 284 -5.99 -11.20 3.14
C PHE A 284 -6.69 -9.89 2.78
N SER A 285 -6.03 -8.75 3.03
CA SER A 285 -6.60 -7.44 2.75
C SER A 285 -6.96 -7.28 1.27
N VAL A 286 -6.07 -7.69 0.37
CA VAL A 286 -6.32 -7.61 -1.08
C VAL A 286 -7.45 -8.54 -1.51
N LEU A 287 -7.50 -9.78 -1.02
CA LEU A 287 -8.60 -10.72 -1.32
C LEU A 287 -9.96 -10.13 -0.96
N THR A 288 -10.09 -9.48 0.20
CA THR A 288 -11.35 -8.84 0.63
C THR A 288 -11.77 -7.65 -0.23
N ARG A 289 -10.86 -7.08 -1.04
CA ARG A 289 -11.07 -5.88 -1.89
C ARG A 289 -11.37 -6.22 -3.35
N LEU A 290 -11.07 -7.45 -3.76
CA LEU A 290 -11.29 -7.92 -5.11
C LEU A 290 -12.71 -8.47 -5.27
N HIS A 291 -13.37 -8.14 -6.36
CA HIS A 291 -14.63 -8.77 -6.73
C HIS A 291 -14.38 -10.17 -7.30
N ASP A 292 -15.22 -11.13 -6.94
CA ASP A 292 -15.19 -12.47 -7.51
C ASP A 292 -15.40 -12.45 -9.02
N HIS A 293 -14.77 -13.39 -9.71
CA HIS A 293 -14.96 -13.59 -11.13
C HIS A 293 -15.46 -15.03 -11.36
N GLU A 294 -16.58 -15.18 -12.07
CA GLU A 294 -17.30 -16.46 -12.23
C GLU A 294 -16.44 -17.64 -12.71
N ASN A 295 -15.37 -17.35 -13.46
CA ASN A 295 -14.53 -18.36 -14.11
C ASN A 295 -13.06 -18.33 -13.66
N SER A 296 -12.76 -17.73 -12.52
CA SER A 296 -11.39 -17.59 -12.03
C SER A 296 -11.33 -17.69 -10.51
N ASN A 297 -10.21 -18.17 -10.00
CA ASN A 297 -9.93 -18.25 -8.58
C ASN A 297 -9.54 -16.85 -8.04
N ALA A 298 -10.08 -16.47 -6.88
CA ALA A 298 -9.79 -15.18 -6.23
C ALA A 298 -8.28 -15.02 -5.93
N PHE A 299 -7.60 -16.09 -5.52
CA PHE A 299 -6.16 -16.07 -5.26
C PHE A 299 -5.34 -15.83 -6.54
N SER A 300 -5.68 -16.51 -7.65
CA SER A 300 -5.04 -16.27 -8.95
C SER A 300 -5.26 -14.85 -9.44
N LYS A 301 -6.47 -14.30 -9.26
CA LYS A 301 -6.76 -12.90 -9.58
C LYS A 301 -5.85 -11.96 -8.78
N MET A 302 -5.68 -12.18 -7.48
CA MET A 302 -4.81 -11.41 -6.61
C MET A 302 -3.34 -11.45 -7.11
N GLU A 303 -2.83 -12.63 -7.45
CA GLU A 303 -1.47 -12.79 -7.96
C GLU A 303 -1.25 -12.08 -9.31
N ILE A 304 -2.24 -12.10 -10.20
CA ILE A 304 -2.20 -11.34 -11.48
C ILE A 304 -2.17 -9.83 -11.22
N TYR A 305 -2.96 -9.33 -10.25
CA TYR A 305 -2.91 -7.91 -9.87
C TYR A 305 -1.56 -7.52 -9.30
N ASP A 306 -0.88 -8.43 -8.60
CA ASP A 306 0.46 -8.23 -8.07
C ASP A 306 1.57 -8.34 -9.13
N GLY A 307 1.20 -8.71 -10.37
CA GLY A 307 2.09 -8.75 -11.53
C GLY A 307 2.72 -10.11 -11.80
N LYS A 308 2.24 -11.18 -11.15
CA LYS A 308 2.72 -12.55 -11.40
C LYS A 308 2.14 -13.08 -12.71
N ASN A 309 2.94 -13.88 -13.44
CA ASN A 309 2.48 -14.59 -14.62
C ASN A 309 2.02 -16.01 -14.22
N LEU A 310 0.74 -16.30 -14.41
CA LEU A 310 0.14 -17.59 -14.03
C LEU A 310 -0.23 -18.48 -15.21
N LYS A 311 0.18 -18.16 -16.44
CA LYS A 311 -0.22 -18.89 -17.66
C LYS A 311 0.05 -20.39 -17.58
N ASP A 312 1.15 -20.77 -16.94
CA ASP A 312 1.56 -22.18 -16.81
C ASP A 312 0.96 -22.88 -15.57
N LYS A 313 0.52 -22.09 -14.56
CA LYS A 313 0.03 -22.62 -13.27
C LYS A 313 -1.50 -22.68 -13.21
N ASP A 314 -2.18 -21.68 -13.78
CA ASP A 314 -3.64 -21.59 -13.82
C ASP A 314 -4.12 -21.14 -15.20
N PRO A 315 -4.52 -22.10 -16.06
CA PRO A 315 -5.03 -21.81 -17.41
C PRO A 315 -6.34 -20.99 -17.42
N LYS A 316 -7.04 -20.89 -16.27
CA LYS A 316 -8.27 -20.10 -16.12
C LYS A 316 -7.99 -18.66 -15.72
N ALA A 317 -6.77 -18.33 -15.29
CA ALA A 317 -6.39 -16.98 -14.95
C ALA A 317 -6.53 -16.05 -16.16
N LYS A 318 -7.17 -14.89 -15.95
CA LYS A 318 -7.40 -13.86 -16.96
C LYS A 318 -6.30 -12.80 -16.94
N SER A 319 -6.26 -11.96 -17.97
CA SER A 319 -5.39 -10.79 -17.95
C SER A 319 -5.90 -9.75 -16.94
N ILE A 320 -5.00 -8.89 -16.46
CA ILE A 320 -5.38 -7.80 -15.56
C ILE A 320 -6.43 -6.86 -16.18
N GLN A 321 -6.40 -6.70 -17.51
CA GLN A 321 -7.38 -5.87 -18.22
C GLN A 321 -8.77 -6.51 -18.21
N GLU A 322 -8.86 -7.81 -18.48
CA GLU A 322 -10.14 -8.55 -18.45
C GLU A 322 -10.77 -8.50 -17.04
N TYR A 323 -9.96 -8.67 -15.99
CA TYR A 323 -10.47 -8.56 -14.61
C TYR A 323 -10.98 -7.15 -14.30
N ARG A 324 -10.27 -6.09 -14.75
CA ARG A 324 -10.69 -4.71 -14.55
C ARG A 324 -11.96 -4.35 -15.33
N ASP A 325 -12.08 -4.84 -16.55
CA ASP A 325 -13.26 -4.60 -17.38
C ASP A 325 -14.49 -5.29 -16.77
N PHE A 326 -14.33 -6.48 -16.21
CA PHE A 326 -15.41 -7.20 -15.51
C PHE A 326 -15.81 -6.51 -14.20
N ALA A 327 -14.87 -6.16 -13.35
CA ALA A 327 -15.14 -5.54 -12.06
C ALA A 327 -15.57 -4.07 -12.16
N GLY A 328 -15.24 -3.41 -13.27
CA GLY A 328 -15.57 -2.02 -13.53
C GLY A 328 -14.86 -1.05 -12.57
N VAL A 329 -15.52 0.08 -12.31
CA VAL A 329 -14.96 1.19 -11.53
C VAL A 329 -15.04 1.02 -10.01
N ASN A 330 -15.60 -0.08 -9.54
CA ASN A 330 -15.86 -0.31 -8.11
C ASN A 330 -14.85 -1.25 -7.45
N GLU A 331 -13.90 -1.82 -8.20
CA GLU A 331 -12.85 -2.67 -7.63
C GLU A 331 -12.03 -1.92 -6.57
N GLY A 332 -11.90 -2.49 -5.39
CA GLY A 332 -11.18 -1.88 -4.29
C GLY A 332 -11.94 -0.78 -3.53
N MET A 333 -13.22 -0.60 -3.82
CA MET A 333 -14.06 0.37 -3.08
C MET A 333 -14.66 -0.21 -1.80
N THR A 334 -14.59 -1.52 -1.62
CA THR A 334 -15.03 -2.28 -0.44
C THR A 334 -13.89 -3.13 0.12
N GLY A 335 -14.13 -3.83 1.22
CA GLY A 335 -13.17 -4.74 1.85
C GLY A 335 -12.43 -4.15 3.05
N SER A 336 -11.42 -4.88 3.52
CA SER A 336 -10.65 -4.56 4.70
C SER A 336 -9.80 -3.29 4.49
N SER A 337 -9.90 -2.34 5.43
CA SER A 337 -9.10 -1.12 5.41
C SER A 337 -7.67 -1.35 5.91
N THR A 338 -6.72 -0.52 5.44
CA THR A 338 -5.34 -0.53 5.97
C THR A 338 -5.29 -0.24 7.49
N ARG A 339 -6.27 0.52 8.02
CA ARG A 339 -6.38 0.77 9.47
C ARG A 339 -6.79 -0.49 10.24
N PHE A 340 -7.75 -1.25 9.71
CA PHE A 340 -8.12 -2.55 10.28
C PHE A 340 -6.92 -3.50 10.28
N ALA A 341 -6.23 -3.61 9.16
CA ALA A 341 -5.05 -4.45 9.02
C ALA A 341 -3.95 -4.08 10.04
N PHE A 342 -3.67 -2.80 10.22
CA PHE A 342 -2.67 -2.36 11.18
C PHE A 342 -3.08 -2.62 12.64
N LYS A 343 -4.38 -2.47 12.96
CA LYS A 343 -4.93 -2.84 14.28
C LYS A 343 -4.76 -4.34 14.55
N VAL A 344 -5.02 -5.18 13.53
CA VAL A 344 -4.82 -6.64 13.63
C VAL A 344 -3.34 -6.97 13.81
N LEU A 345 -2.44 -6.39 13.01
CA LEU A 345 -1.00 -6.59 13.13
C LEU A 345 -0.48 -6.17 14.51
N SER A 346 -0.89 -5.01 15.02
CA SER A 346 -0.52 -4.56 16.36
C SER A 346 -0.96 -5.54 17.44
N LYS A 347 -2.17 -6.10 17.35
CA LYS A 347 -2.64 -7.17 18.25
C LYS A 347 -1.83 -8.45 18.05
N THR A 348 -1.41 -8.77 16.83
CA THR A 348 -0.61 -9.96 16.53
C THR A 348 0.76 -9.92 17.19
N PHE A 349 1.45 -8.77 17.18
CA PHE A 349 2.73 -8.61 17.87
C PHE A 349 2.62 -8.82 19.39
N ASN A 350 1.45 -8.58 19.95
CA ASN A 350 1.15 -8.72 21.38
C ASN A 350 0.30 -9.97 21.68
N ALA A 351 0.22 -10.94 20.78
CA ALA A 351 -0.60 -12.14 20.96
C ALA A 351 0.01 -13.13 21.96
N SER A 352 1.33 -13.14 22.11
CA SER A 352 2.05 -13.92 23.12
C SER A 352 2.33 -13.07 24.36
N ASN A 353 2.14 -13.63 25.54
CA ASN A 353 2.49 -12.96 26.80
C ASN A 353 4.01 -12.97 27.07
N ASP A 354 4.74 -13.85 26.40
CA ASP A 354 6.16 -14.11 26.69
C ASP A 354 7.12 -13.34 25.78
N GLU A 355 6.67 -12.95 24.59
CA GLU A 355 7.50 -12.28 23.59
C GLU A 355 6.66 -11.33 22.73
N ILE A 356 7.10 -10.09 22.59
CA ILE A 356 6.53 -9.16 21.61
C ILE A 356 7.07 -9.55 20.24
N SER A 357 6.30 -10.34 19.50
CA SER A 357 6.68 -10.84 18.19
C SER A 357 5.45 -11.20 17.36
N ALA A 358 5.56 -11.13 16.02
CA ALA A 358 4.50 -11.51 15.13
C ALA A 358 4.83 -12.78 14.34
N SER A 359 3.85 -13.65 14.17
CA SER A 359 3.94 -14.82 13.29
C SER A 359 2.63 -15.04 12.53
N PRO A 360 2.65 -15.73 11.39
CA PRO A 360 1.42 -16.02 10.64
C PRO A 360 0.39 -16.84 11.43
N VAL A 361 0.82 -17.71 12.34
CA VAL A 361 -0.09 -18.47 13.20
C VAL A 361 -0.80 -17.55 14.20
N HIS A 362 -0.07 -16.67 14.86
CA HIS A 362 -0.68 -15.65 15.72
C HIS A 362 -1.59 -14.71 14.91
N LEU A 363 -1.16 -14.33 13.71
CA LEU A 363 -1.98 -13.53 12.81
C LEU A 363 -3.31 -14.20 12.47
N MET A 364 -3.30 -15.48 12.12
CA MET A 364 -4.53 -16.23 11.82
C MET A 364 -5.49 -16.25 13.02
N TRP A 365 -5.01 -16.43 14.25
CA TRP A 365 -5.87 -16.39 15.43
C TRP A 365 -6.46 -15.02 15.72
N VAL A 366 -5.62 -13.99 15.65
CA VAL A 366 -6.05 -12.60 15.89
C VAL A 366 -7.02 -12.15 14.82
N LEU A 367 -6.73 -12.50 13.55
CA LEU A 367 -7.56 -12.12 12.40
C LEU A 367 -8.92 -12.81 12.44
N GLU A 368 -8.97 -14.11 12.74
CA GLU A 368 -10.24 -14.84 12.92
C GLU A 368 -11.11 -14.19 14.01
N LYS A 369 -10.50 -13.82 15.13
CA LYS A 369 -11.20 -13.13 16.22
C LYS A 369 -11.67 -11.76 15.79
N ALA A 370 -10.82 -10.99 15.10
CA ALA A 370 -11.16 -9.66 14.62
C ALA A 370 -12.30 -9.68 13.60
N ILE A 371 -12.34 -10.66 12.67
CA ILE A 371 -13.44 -10.85 11.71
C ILE A 371 -14.76 -11.07 12.45
N LYS A 372 -14.79 -11.91 13.48
CA LYS A 372 -15.99 -12.19 14.27
C LYS A 372 -16.42 -11.01 15.17
N GLU A 373 -15.49 -10.15 15.56
CA GLU A 373 -15.77 -8.92 16.33
C GLU A 373 -16.34 -7.78 15.47
N GLU A 374 -16.08 -7.79 14.16
CA GLU A 374 -16.64 -6.80 13.24
C GLU A 374 -18.11 -7.18 12.92
N ASN A 375 -19.04 -6.25 13.10
CA ASN A 375 -20.46 -6.46 12.82
C ASN A 375 -20.74 -6.45 11.30
N MET A 376 -20.23 -7.46 10.59
CA MET A 376 -20.51 -7.68 9.17
C MET A 376 -21.66 -8.68 8.97
N ASP A 377 -22.19 -8.75 7.75
CA ASP A 377 -23.19 -9.76 7.42
C ASP A 377 -22.58 -11.17 7.40
N GLN A 378 -23.42 -12.19 7.59
CA GLN A 378 -22.99 -13.58 7.72
C GLN A 378 -22.26 -14.13 6.48
N ASP A 379 -22.66 -13.69 5.28
CA ASP A 379 -22.07 -14.14 4.03
C ASP A 379 -20.65 -13.57 3.87
N THR A 380 -20.47 -12.30 4.19
CA THR A 380 -19.14 -11.65 4.19
C THR A 380 -18.23 -12.24 5.27
N GLU A 381 -18.75 -12.52 6.48
CA GLU A 381 -17.97 -13.18 7.53
C GLU A 381 -17.50 -14.57 7.08
N ALA A 382 -18.41 -15.37 6.52
CA ALA A 382 -18.10 -16.70 6.02
C ALA A 382 -17.04 -16.66 4.90
N LEU A 383 -17.16 -15.73 3.98
CA LEU A 383 -16.20 -15.52 2.89
C LEU A 383 -14.80 -15.14 3.42
N TYR A 384 -14.72 -14.24 4.40
CA TYR A 384 -13.43 -13.84 4.98
C TYR A 384 -12.78 -14.96 5.78
N ILE A 385 -13.57 -15.77 6.48
CA ILE A 385 -13.06 -16.98 7.14
C ILE A 385 -12.57 -18.01 6.12
N ASP A 386 -13.26 -18.16 4.99
CA ASP A 386 -12.81 -19.04 3.89
C ASP A 386 -11.49 -18.54 3.28
N TYR A 387 -11.33 -17.25 3.03
CA TYR A 387 -10.04 -16.69 2.59
C TYR A 387 -8.92 -17.03 3.57
N LEU A 388 -9.18 -16.91 4.88
CA LEU A 388 -8.18 -17.17 5.91
C LEU A 388 -7.83 -18.67 6.04
N LYS A 389 -8.86 -19.53 6.18
CA LYS A 389 -8.68 -20.96 6.48
C LYS A 389 -8.61 -21.85 5.24
N GLY A 390 -9.38 -21.52 4.21
CA GLY A 390 -9.47 -22.32 2.99
C GLY A 390 -8.38 -21.99 1.98
N ILE A 391 -7.87 -20.76 1.96
CA ILE A 391 -6.87 -20.31 0.99
C ILE A 391 -5.52 -20.02 1.65
N LEU A 392 -5.46 -19.04 2.56
CA LEU A 392 -4.18 -18.54 3.09
C LEU A 392 -3.51 -19.53 4.04
N GLY A 393 -4.29 -20.21 4.89
CA GLY A 393 -3.76 -21.25 5.78
C GLY A 393 -3.04 -22.38 5.04
N PRO A 394 -3.67 -23.04 4.05
CA PRO A 394 -3.01 -24.05 3.20
C PRO A 394 -1.79 -23.53 2.46
N LYS A 395 -1.86 -22.31 1.89
CA LYS A 395 -0.73 -21.68 1.19
C LYS A 395 0.44 -21.41 2.12
N TYR A 396 0.17 -20.96 3.33
CA TYR A 396 1.23 -20.78 4.33
C TYR A 396 1.80 -22.12 4.80
N ALA A 397 0.97 -23.15 4.92
CA ALA A 397 1.46 -24.50 5.26
C ALA A 397 2.41 -25.06 4.19
N GLU A 398 2.11 -24.83 2.90
CA GLU A 398 2.99 -25.15 1.78
C GLU A 398 4.34 -24.39 1.89
N PHE A 399 4.29 -23.07 2.05
CA PHE A 399 5.48 -22.24 2.23
C PHE A 399 6.32 -22.67 3.44
N LEU A 400 5.69 -22.87 4.59
CA LEU A 400 6.37 -23.27 5.82
C LEU A 400 6.96 -24.68 5.69
N GLY A 401 6.26 -25.58 5.01
CA GLY A 401 6.76 -26.90 4.68
C GLY A 401 8.07 -26.83 3.88
N ASP A 402 8.12 -26.00 2.86
CA ASP A 402 9.32 -25.78 2.04
C ASP A 402 10.47 -25.17 2.88
N GLU A 403 10.17 -24.24 3.78
CA GLU A 403 11.18 -23.63 4.65
C GLU A 403 11.75 -24.62 5.68
N ILE A 404 10.89 -25.44 6.30
CA ILE A 404 11.30 -26.52 7.20
C ILE A 404 12.14 -27.54 6.42
N GLN A 405 11.69 -27.89 5.21
CA GLN A 405 12.38 -28.83 4.35
C GLN A 405 13.79 -28.35 4.00
N LYS A 406 13.93 -27.10 3.55
CA LYS A 406 15.24 -26.50 3.23
C LYS A 406 16.16 -26.48 4.46
N ALA A 407 15.66 -26.01 5.60
CA ALA A 407 16.45 -25.97 6.83
C ALA A 407 16.89 -27.37 7.31
N TYR A 408 16.02 -28.37 7.15
CA TYR A 408 16.35 -29.76 7.45
C TYR A 408 17.41 -30.32 6.49
N LEU A 409 17.26 -30.12 5.17
CA LEU A 409 18.23 -30.59 4.18
C LEU A 409 19.62 -29.99 4.38
N GLU A 410 19.68 -28.71 4.66
CA GLU A 410 20.93 -28.00 4.94
C GLU A 410 21.60 -28.54 6.22
N ALA A 411 20.82 -28.99 7.22
CA ALA A 411 21.36 -29.65 8.40
C ALA A 411 21.86 -31.08 8.16
N TYR A 412 21.48 -31.68 7.02
CA TYR A 412 21.78 -33.06 6.65
C TYR A 412 22.60 -33.17 5.36
N ASP A 413 23.39 -32.16 5.02
CA ASP A 413 24.19 -32.16 3.79
C ASP A 413 25.15 -33.35 3.74
N GLU A 414 25.78 -33.73 4.85
CA GLU A 414 26.63 -34.91 4.97
C GLU A 414 25.87 -36.24 4.77
N TYR A 415 24.66 -36.33 5.30
CA TYR A 415 23.79 -37.50 5.09
C TYR A 415 23.33 -37.60 3.65
N GLY A 416 22.95 -36.51 3.03
CA GLY A 416 22.59 -36.40 1.62
C GLY A 416 23.77 -36.86 0.73
N GLN A 417 24.99 -36.41 1.04
CA GLN A 417 26.20 -36.82 0.33
C GLN A 417 26.50 -38.31 0.50
N ASN A 418 26.36 -38.83 1.71
CA ASN A 418 26.56 -40.25 1.97
C ASN A 418 25.53 -41.13 1.22
N LEU A 419 24.27 -40.69 1.15
CA LEU A 419 23.21 -41.36 0.40
C LEU A 419 23.47 -41.32 -1.11
N PHE A 420 23.94 -40.16 -1.61
CA PHE A 420 24.35 -39.98 -2.98
C PHE A 420 25.52 -40.91 -3.34
N ASP A 421 26.58 -40.92 -2.55
CA ASP A 421 27.77 -41.71 -2.79
C ASP A 421 27.45 -43.22 -2.79
N ARG A 422 26.62 -43.67 -1.86
CA ARG A 422 26.13 -45.05 -1.79
C ARG A 422 25.24 -45.41 -2.99
N TYR A 423 24.33 -44.49 -3.38
CA TYR A 423 23.49 -44.73 -4.57
C TYR A 423 24.33 -44.90 -5.84
N VAL A 424 25.31 -44.00 -6.05
CA VAL A 424 26.20 -44.06 -7.22
C VAL A 424 27.00 -45.33 -7.21
N LEU A 425 27.53 -45.75 -6.08
CA LEU A 425 28.30 -46.96 -5.93
C LEU A 425 27.48 -48.22 -6.25
N TYR A 426 26.25 -48.28 -5.72
CA TYR A 426 25.35 -49.40 -5.97
C TYR A 426 24.86 -49.44 -7.42
N ALA A 427 24.56 -48.28 -8.01
CA ALA A 427 24.12 -48.19 -9.41
C ALA A 427 25.24 -48.59 -10.40
N ASP A 428 26.50 -48.19 -10.12
CA ASP A 428 27.64 -48.53 -10.95
C ASP A 428 27.89 -50.06 -10.96
N ASN A 429 27.93 -50.72 -9.78
CA ASN A 429 28.08 -52.17 -9.67
C ASN A 429 26.91 -52.93 -10.32
N TRP A 430 25.68 -52.44 -10.14
CA TRP A 430 24.50 -53.04 -10.76
C TRP A 430 24.52 -52.94 -12.29
N ILE A 431 25.03 -51.85 -12.87
CA ILE A 431 25.17 -51.67 -14.33
C ILE A 431 26.25 -52.59 -14.88
N GLN A 432 27.35 -52.73 -14.16
CA GLN A 432 28.50 -53.54 -14.57
C GLN A 432 28.31 -55.05 -14.31
N ASP A 433 27.18 -55.43 -13.70
CA ASP A 433 26.87 -56.83 -13.32
C ASP A 433 27.90 -57.43 -12.36
N ASN A 434 28.40 -56.59 -11.42
CA ASN A 434 29.39 -56.97 -10.41
C ASN A 434 28.72 -57.12 -9.04
N ASP A 435 29.16 -58.13 -8.27
CA ASP A 435 28.83 -58.21 -6.86
C ASP A 435 29.60 -57.14 -6.09
N TYR A 436 28.95 -56.53 -5.11
CA TYR A 436 29.57 -55.52 -4.24
C TYR A 436 29.73 -56.08 -2.82
N ARG A 437 30.93 -55.96 -2.26
CA ARG A 437 31.18 -56.24 -0.85
C ARG A 437 31.45 -54.97 -0.10
N ASP A 438 30.63 -54.67 0.89
CA ASP A 438 30.78 -53.51 1.76
C ASP A 438 32.05 -53.65 2.61
N PRO A 439 33.02 -52.73 2.50
CA PRO A 439 34.27 -52.79 3.24
C PRO A 439 34.12 -52.67 4.75
N ASP A 440 33.09 -51.95 5.22
CA ASP A 440 32.88 -51.63 6.64
C ASP A 440 32.10 -52.73 7.36
N THR A 441 31.07 -53.27 6.73
CA THR A 441 30.20 -54.34 7.30
C THR A 441 30.59 -55.74 6.88
N GLY A 442 31.35 -55.87 5.78
CA GLY A 442 31.72 -57.15 5.18
C GLY A 442 30.56 -57.85 4.47
N GLN A 443 29.38 -57.28 4.39
CA GLN A 443 28.20 -57.79 3.71
C GLN A 443 28.41 -57.81 2.19
N GLN A 444 28.03 -58.90 1.54
CA GLN A 444 28.08 -59.03 0.10
C GLN A 444 26.68 -58.81 -0.46
N TYR A 445 26.58 -58.04 -1.51
CA TYR A 445 25.35 -57.72 -2.23
C TYR A 445 25.46 -58.25 -3.66
N ASP A 446 24.53 -59.11 -4.01
CA ASP A 446 24.35 -59.52 -5.39
C ASP A 446 23.54 -58.49 -6.20
N ARG A 447 23.33 -58.73 -7.48
CA ARG A 447 22.63 -57.83 -8.37
C ARG A 447 21.17 -57.55 -7.94
N ASP A 448 20.46 -58.57 -7.43
CA ASP A 448 19.07 -58.45 -7.03
C ASP A 448 18.96 -57.68 -5.70
N GLU A 449 19.89 -57.91 -4.79
CA GLU A 449 20.01 -57.16 -3.55
C GLU A 449 20.38 -55.70 -3.80
N LEU A 450 21.33 -55.40 -4.72
CA LEU A 450 21.66 -54.05 -5.16
C LEU A 450 20.44 -53.36 -5.79
N ASN A 451 19.68 -54.09 -6.63
CA ASN A 451 18.46 -53.55 -7.20
C ASN A 451 17.43 -53.18 -6.11
N SER A 452 17.26 -54.04 -5.11
CA SER A 452 16.34 -53.80 -4.00
C SER A 452 16.74 -52.57 -3.18
N GLU A 453 18.03 -52.33 -2.91
CA GLU A 453 18.53 -51.15 -2.20
C GLU A 453 18.33 -49.87 -3.02
N LEU A 454 18.60 -49.92 -4.33
CA LEU A 454 18.37 -48.78 -5.23
C LEU A 454 16.88 -48.44 -5.32
N GLU A 455 15.99 -49.42 -5.45
CA GLU A 455 14.54 -49.20 -5.47
C GLU A 455 14.01 -48.57 -4.20
N LYS A 456 14.60 -48.83 -3.02
CA LYS A 456 14.21 -48.17 -1.76
C LYS A 456 14.42 -46.64 -1.79
N ILE A 457 15.37 -46.18 -2.61
CA ILE A 457 15.65 -44.75 -2.80
C ILE A 457 14.77 -44.21 -3.93
N GLU A 458 14.61 -44.96 -5.01
CA GLU A 458 13.91 -44.57 -6.24
C GLU A 458 12.37 -44.51 -6.09
N LYS A 459 11.78 -45.42 -5.28
CA LYS A 459 10.31 -45.53 -5.10
C LYS A 459 9.66 -44.26 -4.58
N ALA A 460 10.40 -43.42 -3.83
CA ALA A 460 9.89 -42.18 -3.28
C ALA A 460 9.52 -41.12 -4.36
N THR A 461 10.04 -41.24 -5.58
CA THR A 461 9.91 -40.27 -6.66
C THR A 461 9.26 -40.78 -7.93
N GLY A 462 8.79 -42.02 -7.95
CA GLY A 462 8.01 -42.57 -9.07
C GLY A 462 8.76 -42.65 -10.41
N ILE A 463 10.05 -43.07 -10.40
CA ILE A 463 10.86 -43.19 -11.60
C ILE A 463 10.27 -44.24 -12.54
N VAL A 464 9.95 -43.86 -13.77
CA VAL A 464 9.29 -44.70 -14.76
C VAL A 464 10.27 -45.73 -15.37
N ASN A 465 11.54 -45.35 -15.57
CA ASN A 465 12.58 -46.22 -16.15
C ASN A 465 13.86 -46.19 -15.29
N PRO A 466 13.97 -47.05 -14.28
CA PRO A 466 15.12 -47.08 -13.37
C PRO A 466 16.45 -47.35 -14.08
N LYS A 467 16.46 -48.19 -15.11
CA LYS A 467 17.69 -48.56 -15.83
C LYS A 467 18.32 -47.38 -16.55
N ASP A 468 17.53 -46.60 -17.27
CA ASP A 468 18.03 -45.43 -17.99
C ASP A 468 18.44 -44.32 -17.00
N PHE A 469 17.67 -44.15 -15.94
CA PHE A 469 17.99 -43.21 -14.87
C PHE A 469 19.35 -43.53 -14.20
N ARG A 470 19.58 -44.79 -13.82
CA ARG A 470 20.85 -45.25 -13.21
C ARG A 470 22.02 -45.01 -14.16
N ASN A 471 21.87 -45.35 -15.44
CA ASN A 471 22.89 -45.15 -16.48
C ASN A 471 23.20 -43.63 -16.64
N GLU A 472 22.21 -42.81 -16.69
CA GLU A 472 22.36 -41.34 -16.82
C GLU A 472 23.18 -40.77 -15.66
N ILE A 473 22.86 -41.17 -14.42
CA ILE A 473 23.53 -40.70 -13.21
C ILE A 473 24.98 -41.17 -13.15
N VAL A 474 25.24 -42.46 -13.37
CA VAL A 474 26.61 -43.00 -13.33
C VAL A 474 27.47 -42.31 -14.37
N ASN A 475 26.98 -42.13 -15.60
CA ASN A 475 27.68 -41.39 -16.65
C ASN A 475 27.96 -39.92 -16.27
N TYR A 476 27.00 -39.25 -15.64
CA TYR A 476 27.21 -37.89 -15.15
C TYR A 476 28.31 -37.82 -14.09
N VAL A 477 28.25 -38.74 -13.10
CA VAL A 477 29.23 -38.76 -12.00
C VAL A 477 30.62 -39.11 -12.49
N LEU A 478 30.75 -40.04 -13.43
CA LEU A 478 32.06 -40.41 -14.03
C LEU A 478 32.70 -39.22 -14.76
N ARG A 479 31.91 -38.46 -15.51
CA ARG A 479 32.38 -37.23 -16.16
C ARG A 479 32.77 -36.15 -15.15
N ALA A 480 31.97 -35.98 -14.09
CA ALA A 480 32.25 -35.00 -13.04
C ALA A 480 33.49 -35.36 -12.23
N LYS A 481 33.73 -36.67 -11.91
CA LYS A 481 34.94 -37.17 -11.27
C LYS A 481 36.20 -36.88 -12.08
N ALA A 482 36.14 -37.06 -13.40
CA ALA A 482 37.26 -36.77 -14.28
C ALA A 482 37.70 -35.30 -14.21
N ASN A 483 36.76 -34.40 -13.99
CA ASN A 483 37.02 -32.96 -13.85
C ASN A 483 37.33 -32.51 -12.40
N ASN A 484 37.08 -33.35 -11.38
CA ASN A 484 37.16 -33.03 -9.96
C ASN A 484 38.15 -33.90 -9.18
N GLN A 485 39.31 -34.18 -9.78
CA GLN A 485 40.41 -34.94 -9.14
C GLN A 485 39.97 -36.29 -8.55
N GLY A 486 39.00 -36.96 -9.15
CA GLY A 486 38.53 -38.26 -8.73
C GLY A 486 37.50 -38.28 -7.58
N LYS A 487 37.12 -37.11 -7.03
CA LYS A 487 36.10 -37.00 -5.99
C LYS A 487 34.69 -36.96 -6.60
N ASN A 488 33.73 -37.52 -5.88
CA ASN A 488 32.32 -37.37 -6.25
C ASN A 488 31.91 -35.89 -6.24
N PRO A 489 31.03 -35.48 -7.18
CA PRO A 489 30.42 -34.16 -7.10
C PRO A 489 29.49 -34.04 -5.89
N SER A 490 29.14 -32.83 -5.50
CA SER A 490 28.12 -32.60 -4.48
C SER A 490 26.79 -33.26 -4.87
N TRP A 491 26.10 -33.86 -3.92
CA TRP A 491 24.78 -34.48 -4.13
C TRP A 491 23.74 -33.52 -4.70
N THR A 492 23.93 -32.21 -4.50
CA THR A 492 23.06 -31.14 -5.03
C THR A 492 23.36 -30.78 -6.48
N SER A 493 24.46 -31.28 -7.06
CA SER A 493 24.94 -30.86 -8.39
C SER A 493 24.14 -31.43 -9.58
N TYR A 494 23.35 -32.46 -9.36
CA TYR A 494 22.53 -33.11 -10.38
C TYR A 494 21.06 -33.13 -9.98
N GLU A 495 20.26 -32.25 -10.60
CA GLU A 495 18.88 -31.93 -10.19
C GLU A 495 17.96 -33.17 -10.09
N LYS A 496 18.04 -34.10 -11.03
CA LYS A 496 17.20 -35.30 -11.03
C LYS A 496 17.52 -36.23 -9.84
N LEU A 497 18.81 -36.48 -9.53
CA LEU A 497 19.19 -37.31 -8.40
C LEU A 497 18.99 -36.59 -7.08
N ARG A 498 19.23 -35.28 -7.05
CA ARG A 498 18.90 -34.43 -5.93
C ARG A 498 17.43 -34.58 -5.53
N ALA A 499 16.49 -34.47 -6.50
CA ALA A 499 15.06 -34.66 -6.24
C ALA A 499 14.73 -36.06 -5.68
N VAL A 500 15.42 -37.12 -6.13
CA VAL A 500 15.25 -38.47 -5.62
C VAL A 500 15.75 -38.60 -4.18
N ILE A 501 16.91 -38.06 -3.88
CA ILE A 501 17.48 -38.08 -2.54
C ILE A 501 16.60 -37.25 -1.58
N GLU A 502 16.21 -36.03 -1.98
CA GLU A 502 15.25 -35.23 -1.26
C GLU A 502 13.94 -35.97 -1.00
N GLY A 503 13.35 -36.56 -2.02
CA GLY A 503 12.13 -37.38 -1.92
C GLY A 503 12.29 -38.56 -0.94
N LYS A 504 13.45 -39.25 -0.93
CA LYS A 504 13.76 -40.30 0.03
C LYS A 504 13.90 -39.77 1.46
N MET A 505 14.60 -38.65 1.64
CA MET A 505 14.77 -38.01 2.95
C MET A 505 13.44 -37.57 3.54
N PHE A 506 12.45 -37.20 2.69
CA PHE A 506 11.12 -36.76 3.11
C PHE A 506 10.03 -37.84 3.11
N SER A 507 10.26 -38.96 2.48
CA SER A 507 9.29 -40.08 2.47
C SER A 507 9.07 -40.67 3.87
N ASN A 508 10.03 -40.53 4.77
CA ASN A 508 9.95 -40.95 6.17
C ASN A 508 9.65 -39.76 7.07
N THR A 509 8.37 -39.34 7.12
CA THR A 509 7.90 -38.34 8.11
C THR A 509 8.26 -38.75 9.54
N GLU A 510 8.38 -40.03 9.84
CA GLU A 510 8.79 -40.58 11.13
C GLU A 510 10.25 -40.26 11.47
N GLU A 511 11.14 -40.12 10.50
CA GLU A 511 12.53 -39.71 10.69
C GLU A 511 12.70 -38.19 10.88
N LEU A 512 11.81 -37.40 10.28
CA LEU A 512 11.77 -35.92 10.46
C LEU A 512 11.29 -35.51 11.86
N LEU A 513 10.26 -36.20 12.36
CA LEU A 513 9.59 -35.86 13.61
C LEU A 513 10.52 -35.70 14.82
N PRO A 514 11.49 -36.62 15.08
CA PRO A 514 12.40 -36.50 16.21
C PRO A 514 13.28 -35.25 16.14
N VAL A 515 13.63 -34.82 14.92
CA VAL A 515 14.54 -33.67 14.71
C VAL A 515 13.81 -32.33 14.78
N ILE A 516 12.69 -32.20 14.09
CA ILE A 516 11.95 -30.92 14.04
C ILE A 516 11.07 -30.68 15.28
N SER A 517 10.67 -31.72 16.01
CA SER A 517 9.82 -31.60 17.19
C SER A 517 10.60 -31.05 18.39
N PHE A 518 9.92 -30.32 19.28
CA PHE A 518 10.49 -29.75 20.52
C PHE A 518 10.33 -30.67 21.75
N GLY A 519 10.05 -31.98 21.53
CA GLY A 519 10.00 -32.97 22.60
C GLY A 519 11.40 -33.38 23.10
N LYS A 520 11.43 -34.25 24.13
CA LYS A 520 12.68 -34.87 24.60
C LYS A 520 13.30 -35.69 23.46
N LYS A 521 14.59 -35.50 23.21
CA LYS A 521 15.35 -36.26 22.23
C LYS A 521 15.78 -37.61 22.81
N ALA A 522 15.83 -38.61 21.96
CA ALA A 522 16.22 -39.96 22.37
C ALA A 522 17.74 -40.14 22.36
N THR A 523 18.44 -39.39 21.50
CA THR A 523 19.89 -39.51 21.34
C THR A 523 20.57 -38.14 21.31
N GLU A 524 21.86 -38.08 21.65
CA GLU A 524 22.70 -36.87 21.62
C GLU A 524 22.86 -36.33 20.17
N ASP A 525 22.85 -37.23 19.19
CA ASP A 525 22.87 -36.87 17.77
C ASP A 525 21.58 -36.15 17.33
N GLU A 526 20.42 -36.59 17.79
CA GLU A 526 19.14 -35.90 17.55
C GLU A 526 19.09 -34.52 18.20
N GLU A 527 19.68 -34.35 19.38
CA GLU A 527 19.77 -33.03 20.04
C GLU A 527 20.61 -32.05 19.23
N LYS A 528 21.76 -32.50 18.72
CA LYS A 528 22.64 -31.69 17.89
C LYS A 528 21.95 -31.30 16.57
N LYS A 529 21.34 -32.26 15.89
CA LYS A 529 20.61 -32.03 14.62
C LYS A 529 19.42 -31.09 14.81
N HIS A 530 18.72 -31.21 15.96
CA HIS A 530 17.65 -30.28 16.30
C HIS A 530 18.19 -28.85 16.52
N ALA A 531 19.31 -28.71 17.23
CA ALA A 531 19.92 -27.40 17.44
C ALA A 531 20.33 -26.75 16.09
N ASP A 532 20.98 -27.50 15.21
CA ASP A 532 21.36 -27.03 13.87
C ASP A 532 20.14 -26.63 13.03
N PHE A 533 19.05 -27.40 13.09
CA PHE A 533 17.79 -27.05 12.42
C PHE A 533 17.20 -25.74 12.95
N VAL A 534 17.14 -25.56 14.28
CA VAL A 534 16.61 -24.35 14.91
C VAL A 534 17.48 -23.15 14.56
N ASP A 535 18.80 -23.29 14.58
CA ASP A 535 19.73 -22.19 14.25
C ASP A 535 19.55 -21.76 12.79
N ARG A 536 19.40 -22.69 11.85
CA ARG A 536 19.11 -22.36 10.43
C ARG A 536 17.76 -21.68 10.24
N MET A 537 16.73 -22.09 10.96
CA MET A 537 15.45 -21.37 10.94
C MET A 537 15.60 -19.96 11.54
N THR A 538 16.44 -19.81 12.55
CA THR A 538 16.72 -18.49 13.15
C THR A 538 17.46 -17.59 12.18
N ASP A 539 18.42 -18.10 11.42
CA ASP A 539 19.11 -17.36 10.35
C ASP A 539 18.17 -16.86 9.25
N LYS A 540 17.04 -17.54 9.05
CA LYS A 540 15.97 -17.10 8.13
C LYS A 540 15.03 -16.04 8.71
N GLY A 541 15.26 -15.57 9.93
CA GLY A 541 14.51 -14.49 10.56
C GLY A 541 13.40 -14.93 11.53
N TYR A 542 13.37 -16.20 11.92
CA TYR A 542 12.46 -16.70 12.97
C TYR A 542 13.10 -16.60 14.35
N THR A 543 12.33 -16.32 15.40
CA THR A 543 12.81 -16.55 16.77
C THR A 543 12.69 -18.04 17.14
N ARG A 544 13.47 -18.50 18.11
CA ARG A 544 13.42 -19.88 18.58
C ARG A 544 12.00 -20.29 19.03
N ARG A 545 11.26 -19.38 19.67
CA ARG A 545 9.87 -19.60 20.07
C ARG A 545 8.93 -19.67 18.87
N GLN A 546 9.14 -18.82 17.89
CA GLN A 546 8.38 -18.87 16.64
C GLN A 546 8.60 -20.19 15.91
N VAL A 547 9.86 -20.68 15.83
CA VAL A 547 10.14 -22.01 15.23
C VAL A 547 9.34 -23.08 15.92
N GLN A 548 9.33 -23.12 17.25
CA GLN A 548 8.52 -24.09 18.01
C GLN A 548 7.03 -24.01 17.66
N LEU A 549 6.44 -22.82 17.75
CA LEU A 549 5.02 -22.60 17.48
C LEU A 549 4.64 -23.02 16.05
N LEU A 550 5.46 -22.65 15.08
CA LEU A 550 5.20 -22.88 13.66
C LEU A 550 5.33 -24.35 13.29
N VAL A 551 6.34 -25.04 13.83
CA VAL A 551 6.52 -26.48 13.61
C VAL A 551 5.36 -27.26 14.26
N GLU A 552 4.97 -26.95 15.48
CA GLU A 552 3.82 -27.59 16.13
C GLU A 552 2.51 -27.35 15.36
N TRP A 553 2.30 -26.14 14.85
CA TRP A 553 1.14 -25.82 14.02
C TRP A 553 1.17 -26.60 12.71
N TYR A 554 2.30 -26.64 12.00
CA TYR A 554 2.47 -27.36 10.75
C TYR A 554 2.20 -28.86 10.90
N MET A 555 2.68 -29.44 11.98
CA MET A 555 2.48 -30.84 12.30
C MET A 555 1.00 -31.18 12.53
N ARG A 556 0.28 -30.28 13.26
CA ARG A 556 -1.18 -30.43 13.46
C ARG A 556 -1.94 -30.28 12.14
N PHE A 557 -1.57 -29.30 11.35
CA PHE A 557 -2.19 -29.04 10.05
C PHE A 557 -2.08 -30.25 9.12
N ARG A 558 -0.90 -30.87 9.02
CA ARG A 558 -0.68 -32.10 8.20
C ARG A 558 -1.44 -33.33 8.69
N LYS A 559 -1.77 -33.40 9.97
CA LYS A 559 -2.55 -34.55 10.51
C LYS A 559 -4.05 -34.46 10.20
N HIS A 560 -4.55 -33.25 9.90
CA HIS A 560 -5.99 -33.00 9.71
C HIS A 560 -6.37 -32.82 8.25
N ASN A 561 -5.39 -32.67 7.38
CA ASN A 561 -5.49 -32.63 5.93
C ASN A 561 -4.69 -33.75 5.27
#